data_b28e4e21b05525335d45ec514ab10c78
#
_entry.id   b28e4e21b05525335d45ec514ab10c78
#
_cell.length_a   1.000
_cell.length_b   1.000
_cell.length_c   1.000
_cell.angle_alpha   90.00
_cell.angle_beta   90.00
_cell.angle_gamma   90.00
#
_symmetry.space_group_name_H-M   'P 1'
#
loop_
_entity.id
_entity.type
_entity.pdbx_description
1 polymer ?
#
loop_
_entity_poly.entity_id
_entity_poly.type
_entity_poly.pdbx_seq_one_letter_code
_entity_poly.pdbx_strand_id
1 'polypeptide(L)'
;FDLNTPITSLSGGQSRALMIADTAILSSSPIVLIDEIENAGIDRKKALDLLVSENKIVLMATHDPILALIADKRIVINNGAIVAIHETTNEEKRLLLDLEKMDNVIQDLRKELRYGNSLSNFKINSKWLTFLICCIIILL
;
A
#
# COMPACT_ATOMS: atom_id res chain seq x y z
N PHE A 1 -17.86 10.10 6.98
CA PHE A 1 -18.95 10.80 6.26
C PHE A 1 -20.24 10.00 6.40
N ASP A 2 -21.36 10.66 6.27
CA ASP A 2 -22.71 10.11 6.35
C ASP A 2 -23.21 9.75 4.94
N LEU A 3 -24.26 8.89 4.85
CA LEU A 3 -24.91 8.49 3.60
C LEU A 3 -25.47 9.67 2.79
N ASN A 4 -25.82 10.77 3.47
CA ASN A 4 -26.32 11.99 2.84
C ASN A 4 -25.20 13.00 2.49
N THR A 5 -23.93 12.66 2.71
CA THR A 5 -22.81 13.56 2.41
C THR A 5 -22.68 13.73 0.90
N PRO A 6 -22.74 14.95 0.35
CA PRO A 6 -22.54 15.16 -1.09
C PRO A 6 -21.17 14.67 -1.52
N ILE A 7 -21.08 13.97 -2.65
CA ILE A 7 -19.81 13.46 -3.18
C ILE A 7 -18.79 14.57 -3.39
N THR A 8 -19.26 15.77 -3.76
CA THR A 8 -18.43 16.96 -3.98
C THR A 8 -17.79 17.52 -2.70
N SER A 9 -18.29 17.13 -1.51
CA SER A 9 -17.74 17.56 -0.22
C SER A 9 -16.76 16.55 0.39
N LEU A 10 -16.55 15.42 -0.27
CA LEU A 10 -15.59 14.42 0.17
C LEU A 10 -14.14 14.91 0.00
N SER A 11 -13.28 14.59 0.96
CA SER A 11 -11.83 14.77 0.78
C SER A 11 -11.31 13.87 -0.35
N GLY A 12 -10.17 14.22 -0.94
CA GLY A 12 -9.56 13.42 -2.02
C GLY A 12 -9.38 11.94 -1.66
N GLY A 13 -8.97 11.64 -0.41
CA GLY A 13 -8.86 10.25 0.07
C GLY A 13 -10.21 9.55 0.20
N GLN A 14 -11.23 10.25 0.69
CA GLN A 14 -12.59 9.69 0.78
C GLN A 14 -13.19 9.43 -0.60
N SER A 15 -13.02 10.34 -1.55
CA SER A 15 -13.46 10.16 -2.94
C SER A 15 -12.80 8.94 -3.58
N ARG A 16 -11.48 8.78 -3.42
CA ARG A 16 -10.77 7.60 -3.96
C ARG A 16 -11.21 6.31 -3.31
N ALA A 17 -11.41 6.28 -1.99
CA ALA A 17 -11.95 5.12 -1.28
C ALA A 17 -13.34 4.73 -1.81
N LEU A 18 -14.21 5.71 -2.02
CA LEU A 18 -15.53 5.50 -2.59
C LEU A 18 -15.45 4.95 -4.02
N MET A 19 -14.59 5.50 -4.88
CA MET A 19 -14.39 5.00 -6.26
C MET A 19 -13.90 3.55 -6.29
N ILE A 20 -13.00 3.17 -5.38
CA ILE A 20 -12.51 1.78 -5.29
C ILE A 20 -13.64 0.86 -4.85
N ALA A 21 -14.43 1.25 -3.84
CA ALA A 21 -15.56 0.47 -3.37
C ALA A 21 -16.66 0.32 -4.47
N ASP A 22 -16.95 1.39 -5.18
CA ASP A 22 -17.86 1.39 -6.33
C ASP A 22 -17.39 0.41 -7.42
N THR A 23 -16.11 0.52 -7.80
CA THR A 23 -15.49 -0.37 -8.79
C THR A 23 -15.47 -1.84 -8.33
N ALA A 24 -15.21 -2.09 -7.05
CA ALA A 24 -15.20 -3.45 -6.51
C ALA A 24 -16.58 -4.08 -6.52
N ILE A 25 -17.60 -3.36 -6.01
CA ILE A 25 -18.91 -3.92 -5.67
C ILE A 25 -19.91 -3.77 -6.82
N LEU A 26 -19.95 -2.61 -7.46
CA LEU A 26 -20.98 -2.29 -8.46
C LEU A 26 -20.55 -2.54 -9.91
N SER A 27 -19.25 -2.44 -10.21
CA SER A 27 -18.76 -2.69 -11.57
C SER A 27 -18.79 -4.17 -11.90
N SER A 28 -19.35 -4.53 -13.04
CA SER A 28 -19.30 -5.89 -13.60
C SER A 28 -17.98 -6.20 -14.32
N SER A 29 -17.08 -5.22 -14.45
CA SER A 29 -15.78 -5.42 -15.11
C SER A 29 -14.91 -6.41 -14.34
N PRO A 30 -14.38 -7.45 -14.98
CA PRO A 30 -13.48 -8.39 -14.33
C PRO A 30 -12.05 -7.85 -14.17
N ILE A 31 -11.72 -6.74 -14.87
CA ILE A 31 -10.38 -6.12 -14.84
C ILE A 31 -10.49 -4.71 -14.28
N VAL A 32 -9.64 -4.39 -13.31
CA VAL A 32 -9.53 -3.07 -12.69
C VAL A 32 -8.12 -2.52 -12.89
N LEU A 33 -8.05 -1.28 -13.37
CA LEU A 33 -6.80 -0.54 -13.50
C LEU A 33 -6.72 0.49 -12.38
N ILE A 34 -5.61 0.50 -11.64
CA ILE A 34 -5.37 1.44 -10.54
C ILE A 34 -4.04 2.14 -10.78
N ASP A 35 -4.05 3.44 -10.63
CA ASP A 35 -2.85 4.27 -10.71
C ASP A 35 -2.63 5.01 -9.40
N GLU A 36 -1.41 4.90 -8.87
CA GLU A 36 -0.92 5.62 -7.68
C GLU A 36 -1.86 5.58 -6.45
N ILE A 37 -2.32 4.38 -6.06
CA ILE A 37 -3.19 4.20 -4.89
C ILE A 37 -2.52 4.65 -3.58
N GLU A 38 -1.19 4.63 -3.52
CA GLU A 38 -0.38 5.07 -2.37
C GLU A 38 -0.63 6.54 -1.99
N ASN A 39 -1.00 7.36 -2.96
CA ASN A 39 -1.28 8.79 -2.77
C ASN A 39 -2.71 9.06 -2.27
N ALA A 40 -3.54 8.03 -2.14
CA ALA A 40 -4.95 8.19 -1.80
C ALA A 40 -5.22 8.50 -0.32
N GLY A 41 -4.23 8.29 0.57
CA GLY A 41 -4.43 8.46 2.02
C GLY A 41 -5.42 7.47 2.64
N ILE A 42 -5.66 6.34 1.97
CA ILE A 42 -6.51 5.22 2.39
C ILE A 42 -5.68 4.02 2.83
N ASP A 43 -6.29 3.08 3.50
CA ASP A 43 -5.70 1.78 3.79
C ASP A 43 -5.61 0.95 2.49
N ARG A 44 -4.41 0.95 1.90
CA ARG A 44 -4.11 0.32 0.60
C ARG A 44 -4.41 -1.17 0.61
N LYS A 45 -4.07 -1.85 1.71
CA LYS A 45 -4.26 -3.30 1.84
C LYS A 45 -5.75 -3.65 1.83
N LYS A 46 -6.55 -2.96 2.64
CA LYS A 46 -8.01 -3.18 2.65
C LYS A 46 -8.66 -2.89 1.30
N ALA A 47 -8.17 -1.88 0.58
CA ALA A 47 -8.69 -1.57 -0.75
C ALA A 47 -8.40 -2.70 -1.75
N LEU A 48 -7.18 -3.26 -1.73
CA LEU A 48 -6.82 -4.40 -2.57
C LEU A 48 -7.54 -5.68 -2.16
N ASP A 49 -7.64 -5.98 -0.86
CA ASP A 49 -8.35 -7.15 -0.36
C ASP A 49 -9.82 -7.15 -0.82
N LEU A 50 -10.45 -5.98 -0.83
CA LEU A 50 -11.82 -5.83 -1.34
C LEU A 50 -11.91 -6.18 -2.83
N LEU A 51 -11.00 -5.69 -3.66
CA LEU A 51 -10.99 -5.97 -5.10
C LEU A 51 -10.72 -7.45 -5.39
N VAL A 52 -9.80 -8.06 -4.66
CA VAL A 52 -9.46 -9.49 -4.81
C VAL A 52 -10.61 -10.38 -4.32
N SER A 53 -11.31 -10.01 -3.23
CA SER A 53 -12.44 -10.78 -2.72
C SER A 53 -13.60 -10.85 -3.73
N GLU A 54 -13.72 -9.87 -4.62
CA GLU A 54 -14.70 -9.84 -5.71
C GLU A 54 -14.20 -10.51 -7.01
N ASN A 55 -13.14 -11.31 -6.93
CA ASN A 55 -12.54 -12.05 -8.05
C ASN A 55 -12.15 -11.17 -9.25
N LYS A 56 -11.69 -9.96 -8.98
CA LYS A 56 -11.22 -9.04 -10.03
C LYS A 56 -9.73 -9.21 -10.29
N ILE A 57 -9.35 -9.10 -11.54
CA ILE A 57 -7.94 -8.97 -11.94
C ILE A 57 -7.52 -7.52 -11.76
N VAL A 58 -6.59 -7.26 -10.86
CA VAL A 58 -6.11 -5.91 -10.55
C VAL A 58 -4.77 -5.68 -11.25
N LEU A 59 -4.72 -4.68 -12.12
CA LEU A 59 -3.49 -4.16 -12.71
C LEU A 59 -3.20 -2.81 -12.09
N MET A 60 -2.06 -2.69 -11.43
CA MET A 60 -1.71 -1.48 -10.67
C MET A 60 -0.37 -0.91 -11.13
N ALA A 61 -0.37 0.38 -11.43
CA ALA A 61 0.87 1.15 -11.56
C ALA A 61 1.24 1.73 -10.18
N THR A 62 2.44 1.42 -9.69
CA THR A 62 2.92 1.87 -8.38
C THR A 62 4.43 1.93 -8.33
N HIS A 63 4.95 2.79 -7.47
CA HIS A 63 6.35 2.82 -7.06
C HIS A 63 6.52 2.44 -5.58
N ASP A 64 5.44 2.05 -4.88
CA ASP A 64 5.47 1.61 -3.50
C ASP A 64 5.98 0.15 -3.41
N PRO A 65 7.06 -0.12 -2.68
CA PRO A 65 7.64 -1.45 -2.59
C PRO A 65 6.71 -2.48 -1.91
N ILE A 66 5.85 -2.05 -1.00
CA ILE A 66 4.89 -2.93 -0.33
C ILE A 66 3.86 -3.41 -1.36
N LEU A 67 3.28 -2.49 -2.13
CA LEU A 67 2.30 -2.82 -3.16
C LEU A 67 2.91 -3.70 -4.25
N ALA A 68 4.15 -3.41 -4.66
CA ALA A 68 4.87 -4.21 -5.63
C ALA A 68 5.11 -5.65 -5.18
N LEU A 69 5.32 -5.89 -3.87
CA LEU A 69 5.56 -7.22 -3.31
C LEU A 69 4.27 -7.97 -2.91
N ILE A 70 3.15 -7.27 -2.76
CA ILE A 70 1.83 -7.90 -2.58
C ILE A 70 1.38 -8.61 -3.86
N ALA A 71 1.71 -8.05 -5.02
CA ALA A 71 1.30 -8.59 -6.31
C ALA A 71 1.93 -9.97 -6.58
N ASP A 72 1.19 -10.88 -7.22
CA ASP A 72 1.71 -12.17 -7.65
C ASP A 72 2.75 -12.02 -8.77
N LYS A 73 2.59 -11.01 -9.63
CA LYS A 73 3.47 -10.71 -10.77
C LYS A 73 3.75 -9.22 -10.86
N ARG A 74 4.98 -8.89 -11.26
CA ARG A 74 5.42 -7.52 -11.52
C ARG A 74 5.94 -7.40 -12.94
N ILE A 75 5.45 -6.39 -13.64
CA ILE A 75 5.92 -6.02 -14.97
C ILE A 75 6.77 -4.77 -14.82
N VAL A 76 8.02 -4.86 -15.21
CA VAL A 76 8.95 -3.72 -15.18
C VAL A 76 8.93 -3.04 -16.54
N ILE A 77 8.56 -1.77 -16.55
CA ILE A 77 8.53 -0.94 -17.76
C ILE A 77 9.66 0.09 -17.67
N ASN A 78 10.46 0.17 -18.70
CA ASN A 78 11.50 1.19 -18.84
C ASN A 78 11.52 1.72 -20.27
N ASN A 79 11.58 3.05 -20.42
CA ASN A 79 11.55 3.73 -21.72
C ASN A 79 10.41 3.26 -22.65
N GLY A 80 9.23 3.01 -22.10
CA GLY A 80 8.05 2.59 -22.87
C GLY A 80 8.03 1.12 -23.29
N ALA A 81 8.99 0.31 -22.84
CA ALA A 81 9.06 -1.13 -23.16
C ALA A 81 9.03 -1.98 -21.90
N ILE A 82 8.48 -3.19 -22.00
CA ILE A 82 8.57 -4.21 -20.94
C ILE A 82 9.99 -4.77 -20.97
N VAL A 83 10.73 -4.60 -19.88
CA VAL A 83 12.11 -5.07 -19.74
C VAL A 83 12.23 -6.33 -18.90
N ALA A 84 11.26 -6.60 -18.00
CA ALA A 84 11.23 -7.80 -17.18
C ALA A 84 9.82 -8.12 -16.71
N ILE A 85 9.58 -9.41 -16.40
CA ILE A 85 8.40 -9.89 -15.70
C ILE A 85 8.90 -10.81 -14.60
N HIS A 86 8.52 -10.48 -13.34
CA HIS A 86 8.90 -11.24 -12.16
C HIS A 86 7.67 -11.82 -11.47
N GLU A 87 7.75 -13.06 -11.03
CA GLU A 87 6.82 -13.64 -10.08
C GLU A 87 7.35 -13.40 -8.66
N THR A 88 6.45 -13.08 -7.72
CA THR A 88 6.84 -12.82 -6.34
C THR A 88 7.29 -14.10 -5.66
N THR A 89 8.53 -14.14 -5.21
CA THR A 89 9.14 -15.30 -4.57
C THR A 89 8.77 -15.42 -3.09
N ASN A 90 9.05 -16.58 -2.48
CA ASN A 90 8.84 -16.77 -1.04
C ASN A 90 9.76 -15.88 -0.18
N GLU A 91 10.97 -15.59 -0.66
CA GLU A 91 11.90 -14.67 -0.03
C GLU A 91 11.35 -13.24 -0.03
N GLU A 92 10.79 -12.81 -1.14
CA GLU A 92 10.15 -11.51 -1.27
C GLU A 92 8.89 -11.38 -0.40
N LYS A 93 8.11 -12.46 -0.25
CA LYS A 93 6.98 -12.50 0.70
C LYS A 93 7.44 -12.36 2.15
N ARG A 94 8.61 -12.88 2.52
CA ARG A 94 9.19 -12.64 3.85
C ARG A 94 9.62 -11.18 4.03
N LEU A 95 10.27 -10.61 3.01
CA LEU A 95 10.64 -9.20 3.02
C LEU A 95 9.41 -8.30 3.14
N LEU A 96 8.30 -8.64 2.47
CA LEU A 96 7.03 -7.92 2.59
C LEU A 96 6.56 -7.84 4.04
N LEU A 97 6.63 -8.94 4.80
CA LEU A 97 6.23 -8.95 6.22
C LEU A 97 7.05 -7.97 7.07
N ASP A 98 8.32 -7.79 6.75
CA ASP A 98 9.18 -6.85 7.48
C ASP A 98 8.89 -5.39 7.06
N LEU A 99 8.65 -5.15 5.77
CA LEU A 99 8.22 -3.84 5.27
C LEU A 99 6.86 -3.41 5.84
N GLU A 100 5.90 -4.33 5.94
CA GLU A 100 4.59 -4.06 6.57
C GLU A 100 4.73 -3.63 8.03
N LYS A 101 5.65 -4.24 8.79
CA LYS A 101 5.93 -3.84 10.16
C LYS A 101 6.50 -2.42 10.25
N MET A 102 7.41 -2.08 9.33
CA MET A 102 7.98 -0.72 9.26
C MET A 102 6.89 0.30 8.87
N ASP A 103 6.04 -0.01 7.90
CA ASP A 103 4.94 0.87 7.50
C ASP A 103 3.95 1.09 8.66
N ASN A 104 3.62 0.06 9.44
CA ASN A 104 2.77 0.19 10.62
C ASN A 104 3.34 1.19 11.63
N VAL A 105 4.65 1.16 11.90
CA VAL A 105 5.31 2.14 12.78
C VAL A 105 5.17 3.57 12.22
N ILE A 106 5.34 3.73 10.91
CA ILE A 106 5.18 5.04 10.25
C ILE A 106 3.71 5.51 10.31
N GLN A 107 2.75 4.61 10.15
CA GLN A 107 1.33 4.94 10.26
C GLN A 107 0.96 5.36 11.69
N ASP A 108 1.47 4.67 12.71
CA ASP A 108 1.27 5.03 14.11
C ASP A 108 1.85 6.41 14.42
N LEU A 109 3.07 6.71 13.93
CA LEU A 109 3.67 8.04 14.04
C LEU A 109 2.81 9.12 13.38
N ARG A 110 2.32 8.86 12.17
CA ARG A 110 1.43 9.79 11.45
C ARG A 110 0.13 10.03 12.22
N LYS A 111 -0.40 9.00 12.89
CA LYS A 111 -1.60 9.08 13.71
C LYS A 111 -1.37 9.96 14.93
N GLU A 112 -0.28 9.75 15.68
CA GLU A 112 0.09 10.59 16.83
C GLU A 112 0.24 12.06 16.44
N LEU A 113 0.93 12.34 15.32
CA LEU A 113 1.09 13.70 14.80
C LEU A 113 -0.24 14.36 14.42
N ARG A 114 -1.18 13.61 13.83
CA ARG A 114 -2.52 14.15 13.49
C ARG A 114 -3.34 14.50 14.72
N TYR A 115 -3.14 13.80 15.85
CA TYR A 115 -3.76 14.14 17.12
C TYR A 115 -3.05 15.27 17.87
N GLY A 116 -1.94 15.80 17.33
CA GLY A 116 -1.15 16.85 17.97
C GLY A 116 -0.32 16.36 19.14
N ASN A 117 -0.10 15.05 19.28
CA ASN A 117 0.69 14.47 20.34
C ASN A 117 2.19 14.71 20.13
N SER A 118 2.93 14.91 21.24
CA SER A 118 4.39 14.97 21.19
C SER A 118 4.98 13.57 20.98
N LEU A 119 5.95 13.46 20.06
CA LEU A 119 6.66 12.21 19.81
C LEU A 119 7.83 11.95 20.74
N SER A 120 8.10 12.83 21.74
CA SER A 120 9.22 12.70 22.67
C SER A 120 9.24 11.38 23.46
N ASN A 121 8.09 10.75 23.68
CA ASN A 121 7.93 9.48 24.36
C ASN A 121 7.60 8.31 23.41
N PHE A 122 7.59 8.53 22.10
CA PHE A 122 7.28 7.48 21.15
C PHE A 122 8.43 6.46 21.09
N LYS A 123 8.14 5.22 21.48
CA LYS A 123 9.13 4.13 21.43
C LYS A 123 8.92 3.29 20.19
N ILE A 124 9.86 3.36 19.26
CA ILE A 124 9.94 2.37 18.19
C ILE A 124 10.44 1.07 18.83
N ASN A 125 9.66 0.00 18.71
CA ASN A 125 10.04 -1.32 19.23
C ASN A 125 11.19 -1.87 18.36
N SER A 126 12.43 -1.52 18.73
CA SER A 126 13.65 -1.61 17.91
C SER A 126 14.24 -3.02 17.76
N LYS A 127 13.52 -4.08 18.18
CA LYS A 127 14.00 -5.46 17.93
C LYS A 127 14.33 -5.74 16.45
N TRP A 128 13.87 -4.90 15.54
CA TRP A 128 14.05 -5.00 14.09
C TRP A 128 15.24 -4.19 13.55
N LEU A 129 15.55 -3.04 14.19
CA LEU A 129 16.63 -2.16 13.73
C LEU A 129 18.01 -2.77 13.94
N THR A 130 18.18 -3.57 14.98
CA THR A 130 19.45 -4.24 15.27
C THR A 130 19.85 -5.26 14.19
N PHE A 131 18.88 -5.88 13.53
CA PHE A 131 19.17 -6.83 12.44
C PHE A 131 19.56 -6.11 11.13
N LEU A 132 18.94 -4.95 10.84
CA LEU A 132 19.25 -4.15 9.65
C LEU A 132 20.61 -3.46 9.76
N ILE A 133 20.99 -2.98 10.94
CA ILE A 133 22.30 -2.34 11.18
C ILE A 133 23.43 -3.37 11.06
N CYS A 134 23.22 -4.61 11.48
CA CYS A 134 24.20 -5.69 11.28
C CYS A 134 24.38 -6.05 9.80
N CYS A 135 23.34 -5.98 8.96
CA CYS A 135 23.45 -6.25 7.52
C CYS A 135 24.08 -5.10 6.73
N ILE A 136 23.93 -3.84 7.18
CA ILE A 136 24.51 -2.65 6.50
C ILE A 136 26.02 -2.51 6.80
N ILE A 137 26.49 -2.98 7.96
CA ILE A 137 27.93 -2.93 8.33
C ILE A 137 28.75 -3.98 7.58
N ILE A 138 28.15 -5.02 7.00
CA ILE A 138 28.87 -6.06 6.23
C ILE A 138 29.05 -5.68 4.75
N LEU A 139 28.43 -4.60 4.28
CA LEU A 139 28.49 -4.12 2.88
C LEU A 139 29.38 -2.87 2.68
N LEU A 140 30.12 -2.45 3.71
CA LEU A 140 31.19 -1.45 3.65
C LEU A 140 32.56 -2.14 3.73
#